data_05a5b57c063f33946b5145ed271b1068
#
_entry.id   05a5b57c063f33946b5145ed271b1068
#
_cell.length_a   1.000
_cell.length_b   1.000
_cell.length_c   1.000
_cell.angle_alpha   90.00
_cell.angle_beta   90.00
_cell.angle_gamma   90.00
#
_symmetry.space_group_name_H-M   'P 1'
#
loop_
_entity.id
_entity.type
_entity.pdbx_description
1 polymer ?
#
loop_
_entity_poly.entity_id
_entity_poly.type
_entity_poly.pdbx_seq_one_letter_code
_entity_poly.pdbx_strand_id
1 'polypeptide(L)'
;LLSSAASDVYKRQVKKINKCLDNKTNSIISIFSGRMADVGKDPVPIIKKAVQMTNKKNKVEILWASVREPYNYIQAKQLGCQIITMPPKIIEKVSNFGKSFDRLTKDTVIAFLKDSRKSRFRI
;
A
#
# COMPACT_ATOMS: atom_id res chain seq x y z
N LEU A 1 11.25 -1.60 18.49
CA LEU A 1 10.96 -1.57 17.03
C LEU A 1 9.80 -0.64 16.66
N LEU A 2 8.95 -0.26 17.62
CA LEU A 2 7.83 0.66 17.44
C LEU A 2 8.24 2.13 17.59
N SER A 3 9.52 2.41 17.75
CA SER A 3 10.06 3.76 17.94
C SER A 3 10.42 4.44 16.62
N SER A 4 10.69 5.74 16.68
CA SER A 4 11.28 6.51 15.57
C SER A 4 12.61 5.91 15.07
N ALA A 5 13.33 5.19 15.93
CA ALA A 5 14.56 4.48 15.57
C ALA A 5 14.32 3.39 14.50
N ALA A 6 13.19 2.66 14.53
CA ALA A 6 12.86 1.69 13.48
C ALA A 6 12.68 2.37 12.11
N SER A 7 12.04 3.53 12.08
CA SER A 7 11.88 4.33 10.87
C SER A 7 13.24 4.75 10.28
N ASP A 8 14.19 5.13 11.13
CA ASP A 8 15.55 5.51 10.70
C ASP A 8 16.39 4.33 10.23
N VAL A 9 16.13 3.11 10.76
CA VAL A 9 16.75 1.88 10.25
C VAL A 9 16.31 1.62 8.81
N TYR A 10 15.01 1.70 8.50
CA TYR A 10 14.50 1.53 7.15
C TYR A 10 15.08 2.56 6.17
N LYS A 11 15.14 3.83 6.56
CA LYS A 11 15.76 4.88 5.75
C LYS A 11 17.23 4.58 5.45
N ARG A 12 17.98 4.13 6.46
CA ARG A 12 19.39 3.75 6.30
C ARG A 12 19.56 2.54 5.41
N GLN A 13 18.67 1.55 5.50
CA GLN A 13 18.69 0.36 4.64
C GLN A 13 18.47 0.74 3.17
N VAL A 14 17.44 1.53 2.87
CA VAL A 14 17.18 2.00 1.50
C VAL A 14 18.37 2.78 0.95
N LYS A 15 18.97 3.65 1.76
CA LYS A 15 20.18 4.42 1.36
C LYS A 15 21.38 3.51 1.06
N LYS A 16 21.60 2.48 1.87
CA LYS A 16 22.68 1.50 1.64
C LYS A 16 22.45 0.71 0.36
N ILE A 17 21.24 0.16 0.18
CA ILE A 17 20.86 -0.59 -1.01
C ILE A 17 21.05 0.27 -2.25
N ASN A 18 20.54 1.50 -2.23
CA ASN A 18 20.63 2.41 -3.37
C ASN A 18 22.09 2.73 -3.77
N LYS A 19 23.02 2.77 -2.80
CA LYS A 19 24.45 2.94 -3.08
C LYS A 19 25.09 1.72 -3.74
N CYS A 20 24.58 0.51 -3.44
CA CYS A 20 25.09 -0.75 -4.00
C CYS A 20 24.56 -1.05 -5.39
N LEU A 21 23.48 -0.39 -5.82
CA LEU A 21 22.87 -0.60 -7.13
C LEU A 21 23.64 0.17 -8.20
N ASP A 22 24.01 -0.53 -9.26
CA ASP A 22 24.57 0.12 -10.44
C ASP A 22 23.46 0.67 -11.36
N ASN A 23 23.84 1.53 -12.31
CA ASN A 23 22.90 2.10 -13.28
C ASN A 23 22.67 1.19 -14.51
N LYS A 24 23.25 -0.01 -14.55
CA LYS A 24 23.20 -0.92 -15.68
C LYS A 24 22.16 -2.00 -15.51
N THR A 25 21.83 -2.40 -14.27
CA THR A 25 20.94 -3.50 -13.95
C THR A 25 19.59 -2.97 -13.44
N ASN A 26 18.50 -3.53 -13.99
CA ASN A 26 17.16 -3.26 -13.46
C ASN A 26 17.04 -3.84 -12.05
N SER A 27 16.61 -3.03 -11.11
CA SER A 27 16.54 -3.40 -9.71
C SER A 27 15.21 -2.96 -9.10
N ILE A 28 14.68 -3.76 -8.20
CA ILE A 28 13.44 -3.44 -7.46
C ILE A 28 13.76 -3.40 -5.97
N ILE A 29 13.41 -2.29 -5.33
CA ILE A 29 13.46 -2.16 -3.87
C ILE A 29 12.05 -2.38 -3.33
N SER A 30 11.85 -3.51 -2.67
CA SER A 30 10.58 -3.87 -2.06
C SER A 30 10.49 -3.33 -0.63
N ILE A 31 9.47 -2.54 -0.34
CA ILE A 31 9.20 -1.96 0.98
C ILE A 31 7.93 -2.60 1.56
N PHE A 32 8.08 -3.31 2.67
CA PHE A 32 6.97 -4.00 3.34
C PHE A 32 6.08 -3.03 4.14
N SER A 33 5.41 -2.17 3.41
CA SER A 33 4.61 -1.06 3.95
C SER A 33 3.47 -1.52 4.86
N GLY A 34 2.81 -2.62 4.49
CA GLY A 34 1.74 -3.17 5.31
C GLY A 34 2.22 -3.68 6.66
N ARG A 35 3.42 -4.26 6.73
CA ARG A 35 4.01 -4.68 8.01
C ARG A 35 4.36 -3.51 8.91
N MET A 36 4.72 -2.38 8.34
CA MET A 36 4.90 -1.15 9.11
C MET A 36 3.57 -0.65 9.66
N ALA A 37 2.53 -0.65 8.85
CA ALA A 37 1.18 -0.26 9.26
C ALA A 37 0.64 -1.19 10.36
N ASP A 38 0.89 -2.50 10.28
CA ASP A 38 0.48 -3.49 11.30
C ASP A 38 1.00 -3.16 12.70
N VAL A 39 2.12 -2.45 12.80
CA VAL A 39 2.71 -2.02 14.08
C VAL A 39 2.54 -0.51 14.34
N GLY A 40 1.57 0.11 13.68
CA GLY A 40 1.22 1.52 13.89
C GLY A 40 2.24 2.52 13.34
N LYS A 41 3.06 2.12 12.36
CA LYS A 41 4.01 3.00 11.68
C LYS A 41 3.50 3.42 10.31
N ASP A 42 3.51 4.73 10.05
CA ASP A 42 3.16 5.26 8.73
C ASP A 42 4.27 4.94 7.71
N PRO A 43 3.98 4.17 6.65
CA PRO A 43 4.98 3.85 5.63
C PRO A 43 5.24 5.01 4.65
N VAL A 44 4.33 5.97 4.56
CA VAL A 44 4.38 7.07 3.57
C VAL A 44 5.70 7.85 3.59
N PRO A 45 6.22 8.31 4.74
CA PRO A 45 7.48 9.06 4.76
C PRO A 45 8.68 8.24 4.23
N ILE A 46 8.69 6.94 4.48
CA ILE A 46 9.79 6.06 4.06
C ILE A 46 9.72 5.83 2.55
N ILE A 47 8.55 5.53 2.02
CA ILE A 47 8.35 5.34 0.59
C ILE A 47 8.67 6.62 -0.17
N LYS A 48 8.16 7.76 0.29
CA LYS A 48 8.47 9.07 -0.30
C LYS A 48 9.97 9.30 -0.39
N LYS A 49 10.70 9.00 0.69
CA LYS A 49 12.15 9.14 0.72
C LYS A 49 12.85 8.15 -0.22
N ALA A 50 12.38 6.90 -0.28
CA ALA A 50 12.91 5.89 -1.19
C ALA A 50 12.74 6.32 -2.66
N VAL A 51 11.54 6.74 -3.03
CA VAL A 51 11.25 7.25 -4.39
C VAL A 51 12.16 8.45 -4.73
N GLN A 52 12.31 9.40 -3.82
CA GLN A 52 13.19 10.55 -4.03
C GLN A 52 14.66 10.16 -4.23
N MET A 53 15.15 9.18 -3.46
CA MET A 53 16.54 8.71 -3.57
C MET A 53 16.80 7.93 -4.86
N THR A 54 15.79 7.25 -5.41
CA THR A 54 15.91 6.42 -6.61
C THR A 54 15.53 7.16 -7.89
N ASN A 55 14.88 8.31 -7.78
CA ASN A 55 14.34 9.05 -8.92
C ASN A 55 15.38 9.43 -10.00
N LYS A 56 16.64 9.56 -9.62
CA LYS A 56 17.75 9.82 -10.55
C LYS A 56 18.31 8.55 -11.20
N LYS A 57 17.83 7.37 -10.80
CA LYS A 57 18.29 6.06 -11.30
C LYS A 57 17.16 5.41 -12.10
N ASN A 58 17.20 5.54 -13.41
CA ASN A 58 16.13 5.08 -14.31
C ASN A 58 15.85 3.56 -14.27
N LYS A 59 16.71 2.77 -13.62
CA LYS A 59 16.60 1.31 -13.56
C LYS A 59 16.25 0.78 -12.16
N VAL A 60 15.92 1.66 -11.22
CA VAL A 60 15.51 1.27 -9.88
C VAL A 60 14.05 1.63 -9.68
N GLU A 61 13.24 0.61 -9.40
CA GLU A 61 11.82 0.75 -9.14
C GLU A 61 11.50 0.49 -7.66
N ILE A 62 10.57 1.25 -7.13
CA ILE A 62 10.07 1.04 -5.77
C ILE A 62 8.79 0.23 -5.81
N LEU A 63 8.77 -0.87 -5.05
CA LEU A 63 7.63 -1.75 -4.90
C LEU A 63 7.01 -1.55 -3.51
N TRP A 64 5.74 -1.18 -3.48
CA TRP A 64 4.91 -1.22 -2.28
C TRP A 64 4.44 -2.64 -2.03
N ALA A 65 4.97 -3.28 -1.00
CA ALA A 65 4.62 -4.65 -0.64
C ALA A 65 3.72 -4.72 0.59
N SER A 66 3.10 -5.87 0.77
CA SER A 66 2.23 -6.17 1.92
C SER A 66 1.03 -5.21 2.03
N VAL A 67 0.30 -5.04 0.95
CA VAL A 67 -0.92 -4.21 0.92
C VAL A 67 -1.97 -4.80 1.87
N ARG A 68 -2.56 -3.94 2.71
CA ARG A 68 -3.58 -4.29 3.70
C ARG A 68 -4.97 -3.81 3.32
N GLU A 69 -5.05 -2.71 2.59
CA GLU A 69 -6.33 -2.08 2.24
C GLU A 69 -6.29 -1.48 0.82
N PRO A 70 -7.46 -1.30 0.18
CA PRO A 70 -7.53 -0.75 -1.18
C PRO A 70 -6.94 0.65 -1.31
N TYR A 71 -7.03 1.46 -0.25
CA TYR A 71 -6.50 2.82 -0.24
C TYR A 71 -4.98 2.89 -0.44
N ASN A 72 -4.25 1.82 -0.09
CA ASN A 72 -2.80 1.74 -0.35
C ASN A 72 -2.46 1.88 -1.84
N TYR A 73 -3.36 1.49 -2.74
CA TYR A 73 -3.19 1.70 -4.17
C TYR A 73 -3.10 3.20 -4.53
N ILE A 74 -3.97 4.01 -3.94
CA ILE A 74 -3.96 5.47 -4.14
C ILE A 74 -2.69 6.08 -3.55
N GLN A 75 -2.31 5.68 -2.35
CA GLN A 75 -1.09 6.15 -1.69
C GLN A 75 0.16 5.82 -2.52
N ALA A 76 0.28 4.57 -2.98
CA ALA A 76 1.42 4.14 -3.81
C ALA A 76 1.50 4.95 -5.11
N LYS A 77 0.37 5.18 -5.77
CA LYS A 77 0.29 5.98 -7.00
C LYS A 77 0.68 7.44 -6.76
N GLN A 78 0.18 8.06 -5.69
CA GLN A 78 0.49 9.44 -5.33
C GLN A 78 1.97 9.64 -4.97
N LEU A 79 2.59 8.63 -4.37
CA LEU A 79 4.01 8.66 -3.99
C LEU A 79 4.96 8.34 -5.14
N GLY A 80 4.44 7.87 -6.27
CA GLY A 80 5.24 7.53 -7.45
C GLY A 80 5.90 6.15 -7.36
N CYS A 81 5.32 5.21 -6.60
CA CYS A 81 5.73 3.81 -6.67
C CYS A 81 5.42 3.24 -8.04
N GLN A 82 6.38 2.53 -8.63
CA GLN A 82 6.22 1.91 -9.93
C GLN A 82 5.47 0.58 -9.85
N ILE A 83 5.60 -0.11 -8.72
CA ILE A 83 5.03 -1.45 -8.53
C ILE A 83 4.28 -1.51 -7.20
N ILE A 84 3.16 -2.22 -7.19
CA ILE A 84 2.40 -2.56 -5.99
C ILE A 84 1.93 -4.02 -6.08
N THR A 85 2.11 -4.77 -4.99
CA THR A 85 1.58 -6.14 -4.90
C THR A 85 0.30 -6.15 -4.08
N MET A 86 -0.77 -6.71 -4.65
CA MET A 86 -2.07 -6.76 -4.00
C MET A 86 -2.66 -8.17 -4.03
N PRO A 87 -3.26 -8.66 -2.94
CA PRO A 87 -4.05 -9.89 -2.98
C PRO A 87 -5.32 -9.71 -3.82
N PRO A 88 -5.87 -10.78 -4.41
CA PRO A 88 -7.03 -10.71 -5.31
C PRO A 88 -8.24 -9.96 -4.72
N LYS A 89 -8.53 -10.15 -3.45
CA LYS A 89 -9.61 -9.43 -2.75
C LYS A 89 -9.43 -7.91 -2.73
N ILE A 90 -8.19 -7.45 -2.64
CA ILE A 90 -7.87 -6.01 -2.69
C ILE A 90 -8.00 -5.50 -4.12
N ILE A 91 -7.53 -6.26 -5.12
CA ILE A 91 -7.68 -5.91 -6.55
C ILE A 91 -9.16 -5.71 -6.90
N GLU A 92 -10.02 -6.63 -6.46
CA GLU A 92 -11.47 -6.53 -6.66
C GLU A 92 -12.04 -5.24 -6.07
N LYS A 93 -11.63 -4.87 -4.87
CA LYS A 93 -12.06 -3.60 -4.23
C LYS A 93 -11.54 -2.38 -4.98
N VAL A 94 -10.31 -2.41 -5.46
CA VAL A 94 -9.73 -1.32 -6.25
C VAL A 94 -10.46 -1.14 -7.58
N SER A 95 -10.86 -2.23 -8.24
CA SER A 95 -11.62 -2.17 -9.48
C SER A 95 -13.01 -1.54 -9.33
N ASN A 96 -13.52 -1.48 -8.09
CA ASN A 96 -14.78 -0.84 -7.75
C ASN A 96 -14.64 0.63 -7.29
N PHE A 97 -13.46 1.22 -7.40
CA PHE A 97 -13.26 2.62 -7.08
C PHE A 97 -14.13 3.53 -7.97
N GLY A 98 -14.55 4.68 -7.41
CA GLY A 98 -15.38 5.64 -8.10
C GLY A 98 -16.90 5.45 -7.91
N LYS A 99 -17.33 4.49 -7.10
CA LYS A 99 -18.74 4.42 -6.69
C LYS A 99 -19.12 5.65 -5.88
N SER A 100 -20.29 6.23 -6.17
CA SER A 100 -20.84 7.30 -5.36
C SER A 100 -21.19 6.80 -3.95
N PHE A 101 -21.22 7.72 -2.97
CA PHE A 101 -21.66 7.39 -1.61
C PHE A 101 -23.09 6.84 -1.56
N ASP A 102 -23.99 7.36 -2.39
CA ASP A 102 -25.37 6.85 -2.49
C ASP A 102 -25.40 5.39 -2.95
N ARG A 103 -24.57 5.05 -3.93
CA ARG A 103 -24.46 3.67 -4.41
C ARG A 103 -23.87 2.77 -3.33
N LEU A 104 -22.83 3.23 -2.64
CA LEU A 104 -22.22 2.49 -1.54
C LEU A 104 -23.20 2.25 -0.39
N THR A 105 -23.99 3.26 -0.03
CA THR A 105 -25.01 3.16 1.01
C THR A 105 -26.09 2.16 0.63
N LYS A 106 -26.60 2.21 -0.61
CA LYS A 106 -27.58 1.23 -1.11
C LYS A 106 -27.05 -0.20 -1.09
N ASP A 107 -25.81 -0.40 -1.58
CA ASP A 107 -25.17 -1.72 -1.59
C ASP A 107 -24.99 -2.25 -0.15
N THR A 108 -24.64 -1.39 0.79
CA THR A 108 -24.48 -1.75 2.22
C THR A 108 -25.82 -2.13 2.85
N VAL A 109 -26.89 -1.38 2.62
CA VAL A 109 -28.23 -1.68 3.14
C VAL A 109 -28.73 -3.00 2.56
N ILE A 110 -28.57 -3.24 1.26
CA ILE A 110 -28.98 -4.49 0.61
C ILE A 110 -28.22 -5.68 1.22
N ALA A 111 -26.91 -5.56 1.41
CA ALA A 111 -26.10 -6.61 2.04
C ALA A 111 -26.55 -6.89 3.48
N PHE A 112 -26.85 -5.84 4.25
CA PHE A 112 -27.31 -5.95 5.62
C PHE A 112 -28.68 -6.66 5.71
N LEU A 113 -29.63 -6.30 4.84
CA LEU A 113 -30.93 -6.96 4.75
C LEU A 113 -30.83 -8.44 4.35
N LYS A 114 -29.93 -8.75 3.43
CA LYS A 114 -29.67 -10.12 3.00
C LYS A 114 -29.11 -10.98 4.14
N ASP A 115 -28.14 -10.45 4.87
CA ASP A 115 -27.54 -11.16 6.00
C ASP A 115 -28.52 -11.31 7.16
N SER A 116 -29.33 -10.30 7.42
CA SER A 116 -30.41 -10.32 8.42
C SER A 116 -31.44 -11.42 8.11
N ARG A 117 -31.84 -11.56 6.84
CA ARG A 117 -32.76 -12.63 6.41
C ARG A 117 -32.14 -14.02 6.56
N LYS A 118 -30.83 -14.18 6.24
CA LYS A 118 -30.12 -15.45 6.43
C LYS A 118 -30.02 -15.85 7.89
N SER A 119 -29.80 -14.90 8.80
CA SER A 119 -29.69 -15.15 10.25
C SER A 119 -31.04 -15.30 10.95
N ARG A 120 -32.16 -15.16 10.23
CA ARG A 120 -33.52 -15.18 10.77
C ARG A 120 -33.79 -14.15 11.88
N PHE A 121 -32.99 -13.10 11.97
CA PHE A 121 -33.28 -11.96 12.83
C PHE A 121 -34.41 -11.14 12.21
N ARG A 122 -35.45 -10.90 12.99
CA ARG A 122 -36.46 -9.90 12.64
C ARG A 122 -36.02 -8.56 13.23
N ILE A 123 -35.83 -7.62 12.36
CA ILE A 123 -35.62 -6.22 12.73
C ILE A 123 -36.95 -5.52 12.65
#